data_21b8a4ebfe2cdc04ef9eb2310fde5bcb
#
_entry.id   21b8a4ebfe2cdc04ef9eb2310fde5bcb
#
_cell.length_a   1.000
_cell.length_b   1.000
_cell.length_c   1.000
_cell.angle_alpha   90.00
_cell.angle_beta   90.00
_cell.angle_gamma   90.00
#
_symmetry.space_group_name_H-M   'P 1'
#
loop_
_entity.id
_entity.type
_entity.pdbx_description
1 polymer ?
#
loop_
_entity_poly.entity_id
_entity_poly.type
_entity_poly.pdbx_seq_one_letter_code
_entity_poly.pdbx_strand_id
1 'polypeptide(L)'
;KSVGRNPITYKVNYNLNQTIKKIDESTERNHGNQVSGSVSYRKSGGLTIPVFFFDSFYIPNDMDFALNFNWDTDIKLMATSVVEDLTDFNEQTNNTSWSLKPNVTYSFTRWVNGNFYFVYGVSENKTTGKNEERDFGFSVNIKIQG
;
A
#
# COMPACT_ATOMS: atom_id res chain seq x y z
N LYS A 1 7.77 -22.96 29.84
CA LYS A 1 8.12 -22.35 28.55
C LYS A 1 6.83 -21.77 27.98
N SER A 2 6.67 -20.46 28.06
CA SER A 2 5.59 -19.75 27.38
C SER A 2 5.83 -19.86 25.87
N VAL A 3 5.00 -20.59 25.15
CA VAL A 3 4.98 -20.58 23.70
C VAL A 3 4.32 -19.25 23.31
N GLY A 4 5.14 -18.25 23.05
CA GLY A 4 4.67 -16.95 22.61
C GLY A 4 3.90 -17.10 21.30
N ARG A 5 2.61 -16.82 21.32
CA ARG A 5 1.82 -16.68 20.09
C ARG A 5 2.41 -15.49 19.34
N ASN A 6 2.93 -15.74 18.14
CA ASN A 6 3.36 -14.66 17.25
C ASN A 6 2.12 -13.85 16.84
N PRO A 7 2.02 -12.56 17.19
CA PRO A 7 0.82 -11.79 16.92
C PRO A 7 0.72 -11.47 15.42
N ILE A 8 -0.47 -11.68 14.87
CA ILE A 8 -0.86 -11.11 13.57
C ILE A 8 -1.60 -9.82 13.88
N THR A 9 -1.18 -8.73 13.26
CA THR A 9 -1.85 -7.43 13.36
C THR A 9 -2.39 -7.06 11.99
N TYR A 10 -3.61 -6.56 11.95
CA TYR A 10 -4.22 -6.04 10.73
C TYR A 10 -4.81 -4.67 10.99
N LYS A 11 -4.78 -3.83 9.98
CA LYS A 11 -5.38 -2.50 9.98
C LYS A 11 -6.04 -2.26 8.63
N VAL A 12 -7.25 -1.70 8.65
CA VAL A 12 -7.96 -1.27 7.45
C VAL A 12 -8.44 0.15 7.69
N ASN A 13 -8.22 1.03 6.71
CA ASN A 13 -8.73 2.38 6.72
C ASN A 13 -9.51 2.60 5.43
N TYR A 14 -10.60 3.31 5.55
CA TYR A 14 -11.40 3.81 4.44
C TYR A 14 -11.53 5.32 4.58
N ASN A 15 -11.28 6.04 3.51
CA ASN A 15 -11.43 7.48 3.43
C ASN A 15 -12.25 7.84 2.20
N LEU A 16 -13.28 8.65 2.41
CA LEU A 16 -14.11 9.22 1.37
C LEU A 16 -13.91 10.73 1.37
N ASN A 17 -13.53 11.30 0.25
CA ASN A 17 -13.43 12.74 0.08
C ASN A 17 -14.32 13.19 -1.06
N GLN A 18 -15.15 14.19 -0.80
CA GLN A 18 -16.01 14.80 -1.79
C GLN A 18 -15.90 16.32 -1.65
N THR A 19 -15.61 16.99 -2.76
CA THR A 19 -15.52 18.44 -2.81
C THR A 19 -16.31 18.96 -3.99
N ILE A 20 -17.12 19.99 -3.77
CA ILE A 20 -17.86 20.71 -4.79
C ILE A 20 -17.36 22.15 -4.78
N LYS A 21 -16.92 22.63 -5.93
CA LYS A 21 -16.49 24.02 -6.12
C LYS A 21 -17.31 24.65 -7.21
N LYS A 22 -17.83 25.84 -6.95
CA LYS A 22 -18.45 26.70 -7.96
C LYS A 22 -17.40 27.71 -8.43
N ILE A 23 -17.15 27.73 -9.73
CA ILE A 23 -16.14 28.61 -10.37
C ILE A 23 -16.86 29.34 -11.51
N ASP A 24 -17.18 30.61 -11.29
CA ASP A 24 -17.91 31.45 -12.24
C ASP A 24 -19.21 30.77 -12.73
N GLU A 25 -19.27 30.42 -14.00
CA GLU A 25 -20.44 29.75 -14.62
C GLU A 25 -20.33 28.23 -14.63
N SER A 26 -19.33 27.65 -13.96
CA SER A 26 -19.11 26.20 -13.92
C SER A 26 -19.13 25.63 -12.51
N THR A 27 -19.45 24.35 -12.40
CA THR A 27 -19.37 23.60 -11.14
C THR A 27 -18.43 22.41 -11.32
N GLU A 28 -17.43 22.33 -10.44
CA GLU A 28 -16.49 21.23 -10.36
C GLU A 28 -16.85 20.35 -9.15
N ARG A 29 -16.93 19.03 -9.36
CA ARG A 29 -17.12 18.04 -8.31
C ARG A 29 -15.97 17.04 -8.35
N ASN A 30 -15.24 16.93 -7.25
CA ASN A 30 -14.22 15.93 -7.05
C ASN A 30 -14.75 14.87 -6.09
N HIS A 31 -14.55 13.61 -6.44
CA HIS A 31 -14.95 12.46 -5.63
C HIS A 31 -13.78 11.49 -5.55
N GLY A 32 -13.22 11.35 -4.35
CA GLY A 32 -12.10 10.45 -4.07
C GLY A 32 -12.49 9.38 -3.06
N ASN A 33 -12.15 8.13 -3.35
CA ASN A 33 -12.25 7.00 -2.44
C ASN A 33 -10.88 6.39 -2.24
N GLN A 34 -10.51 6.17 -0.99
CA GLN A 34 -9.26 5.52 -0.65
C GLN A 34 -9.51 4.38 0.33
N VAL A 35 -9.02 3.20 -0.01
CA VAL A 35 -8.97 2.04 0.87
C VAL A 35 -7.52 1.68 1.10
N SER A 36 -7.10 1.59 2.34
CA SER A 36 -5.77 1.09 2.68
C SER A 36 -5.87 -0.02 3.72
N GLY A 37 -5.03 -1.02 3.56
CA GLY A 37 -4.94 -2.14 4.48
C GLY A 37 -3.50 -2.52 4.76
N SER A 38 -3.25 -3.01 5.96
CA SER A 38 -1.97 -3.62 6.31
C SER A 38 -2.18 -4.88 7.14
N VAL A 39 -1.36 -5.88 6.86
CA VAL A 39 -1.23 -7.09 7.67
C VAL A 39 0.22 -7.23 8.05
N SER A 40 0.51 -7.44 9.33
CA SER A 40 1.85 -7.71 9.80
C SER A 40 1.88 -8.96 10.67
N TYR A 41 2.98 -9.70 10.56
CA TYR A 41 3.24 -10.91 11.30
C TYR A 41 4.69 -10.94 11.75
N ARG A 42 4.92 -11.15 13.03
CA ARG A 42 6.25 -11.32 13.59
C ARG A 42 6.51 -12.79 13.92
N LYS A 43 7.54 -13.36 13.34
CA LYS A 43 8.05 -14.68 13.66
C LYS A 43 9.27 -14.54 14.54
N SER A 44 9.15 -14.91 15.81
CA SER A 44 10.25 -14.93 16.77
C SER A 44 10.86 -16.33 16.87
N GLY A 45 12.17 -16.37 17.12
CA GLY A 45 12.90 -17.63 17.33
C GLY A 45 13.21 -18.42 16.08
N GLY A 46 13.31 -17.72 14.95
CA GLY A 46 13.73 -18.30 13.68
C GLY A 46 12.62 -18.91 12.83
N LEU A 47 12.98 -19.19 11.58
CA LEU A 47 12.11 -19.77 10.56
C LEU A 47 12.85 -20.84 9.77
N THR A 48 12.24 -22.02 9.64
CA THR A 48 12.74 -23.06 8.71
C THR A 48 11.98 -22.94 7.39
N ILE A 49 12.69 -22.69 6.30
CA ILE A 49 12.11 -22.60 4.96
C ILE A 49 12.36 -23.93 4.28
N PRO A 50 11.30 -24.72 3.96
CA PRO A 50 11.46 -25.91 3.13
C PRO A 50 11.77 -25.49 1.69
N VAL A 51 12.91 -25.88 1.17
CA VAL A 51 13.29 -25.63 -0.23
C VAL A 51 13.14 -26.94 -1.00
N PHE A 52 12.32 -26.93 -2.04
CA PHE A 52 11.92 -28.13 -2.77
C PHE A 52 13.09 -28.94 -3.40
N PHE A 53 14.27 -28.34 -3.55
CA PHE A 53 15.43 -28.95 -4.19
C PHE A 53 16.70 -29.02 -3.32
N PHE A 54 16.62 -28.51 -2.07
CA PHE A 54 17.73 -28.49 -1.13
C PHE A 54 17.26 -28.83 0.28
N ASP A 55 18.20 -29.13 1.16
CA ASP A 55 17.90 -29.26 2.59
C ASP A 55 17.26 -28.00 3.14
N SER A 56 16.37 -28.14 4.12
CA SER A 56 15.65 -27.01 4.72
C SER A 56 16.64 -25.96 5.23
N PHE A 57 16.45 -24.71 4.81
CA PHE A 57 17.23 -23.59 5.24
C PHE A 57 16.67 -23.01 6.54
N TYR A 58 17.48 -23.02 7.60
CA TYR A 58 17.09 -22.47 8.90
C TYR A 58 17.62 -21.04 9.07
N ILE A 59 16.70 -20.09 9.29
CA ILE A 59 16.99 -18.70 9.59
C ILE A 59 16.83 -18.52 11.11
N PRO A 60 17.88 -18.27 11.89
CA PRO A 60 17.86 -18.39 13.35
C PRO A 60 17.19 -17.22 14.09
N ASN A 61 17.09 -16.06 13.46
CA ASN A 61 16.66 -14.82 14.12
C ASN A 61 15.21 -14.45 13.82
N ASP A 62 14.75 -13.37 14.45
CA ASP A 62 13.40 -12.85 14.27
C ASP A 62 13.20 -12.27 12.87
N MET A 63 12.00 -12.48 12.34
CA MET A 63 11.57 -11.91 11.07
C MET A 63 10.23 -11.20 11.25
N ASP A 64 10.13 -10.01 10.70
CA ASP A 64 8.89 -9.25 10.60
C ASP A 64 8.44 -9.23 9.12
N PHE A 65 7.22 -9.69 8.90
CA PHE A 65 6.55 -9.65 7.59
C PHE A 65 5.47 -8.58 7.63
N ALA A 66 5.43 -7.73 6.64
CA ALA A 66 4.36 -6.77 6.46
C ALA A 66 3.87 -6.79 5.02
N LEU A 67 2.57 -6.69 4.85
CA LEU A 67 1.92 -6.53 3.56
C LEU A 67 1.03 -5.29 3.64
N ASN A 68 1.29 -4.32 2.78
CA ASN A 68 0.48 -3.13 2.68
C ASN A 68 -0.23 -3.14 1.33
N PHE A 69 -1.49 -2.76 1.36
CA PHE A 69 -2.36 -2.60 0.20
C PHE A 69 -2.95 -1.20 0.21
N ASN A 70 -2.94 -0.53 -0.93
CA ASN A 70 -3.67 0.72 -1.16
C ASN A 70 -4.49 0.59 -2.43
N TRP A 71 -5.69 1.13 -2.39
CA TRP A 71 -6.55 1.36 -3.54
C TRP A 71 -7.09 2.78 -3.45
N ASP A 72 -7.00 3.50 -4.54
CA ASP A 72 -7.38 4.90 -4.62
C ASP A 72 -8.15 5.15 -5.92
N THR A 73 -9.23 5.90 -5.83
CA THR A 73 -9.99 6.35 -7.00
C THR A 73 -10.27 7.83 -6.86
N ASP A 74 -9.95 8.61 -7.88
CA ASP A 74 -10.21 10.04 -7.96
C ASP A 74 -10.94 10.37 -9.27
N ILE A 75 -12.16 10.87 -9.14
CA ILE A 75 -13.04 11.21 -10.25
C ILE A 75 -13.34 12.71 -10.19
N LYS A 76 -13.01 13.40 -11.27
CA LYS A 76 -13.34 14.80 -11.46
C LYS A 76 -14.44 14.96 -12.48
N LEU A 77 -15.51 15.57 -12.04
CA LEU A 77 -16.69 15.89 -12.85
C LEU A 77 -16.80 17.41 -13.02
N MET A 78 -17.18 17.87 -14.19
CA MET A 78 -17.39 19.28 -14.47
C MET A 78 -18.72 19.50 -15.20
N ALA A 79 -19.46 20.49 -14.74
CA ALA A 79 -20.66 21.01 -15.42
C ALA A 79 -20.37 22.42 -15.94
N THR A 80 -20.76 22.71 -17.18
CA THR A 80 -20.52 23.99 -17.87
C THR A 80 -21.54 25.06 -17.53
N SER A 81 -22.48 24.79 -16.63
CA SER A 81 -23.44 25.77 -16.11
C SER A 81 -23.55 25.62 -14.61
N VAL A 82 -24.01 26.67 -13.94
CA VAL A 82 -24.40 26.58 -12.52
C VAL A 82 -25.68 25.74 -12.46
N VAL A 83 -25.51 24.44 -12.29
CA VAL A 83 -26.63 23.48 -12.35
C VAL A 83 -27.08 23.19 -10.93
N GLU A 84 -28.38 23.35 -10.69
CA GLU A 84 -29.04 22.85 -9.48
C GLU A 84 -29.32 21.34 -9.59
N ASP A 85 -29.26 20.77 -10.78
CA ASP A 85 -29.56 19.36 -11.05
C ASP A 85 -28.26 18.58 -11.35
N LEU A 86 -28.05 17.44 -10.65
CA LEU A 86 -26.84 16.65 -10.65
C LEU A 86 -26.61 15.81 -11.93
N THR A 87 -27.46 15.96 -12.94
CA THR A 87 -27.48 15.10 -14.14
C THR A 87 -26.54 15.53 -15.27
N ASP A 88 -26.07 16.77 -15.28
CA ASP A 88 -25.33 17.34 -16.42
C ASP A 88 -23.81 17.44 -16.21
N PHE A 89 -23.24 16.59 -15.35
CA PHE A 89 -21.81 16.54 -15.15
C PHE A 89 -21.10 15.68 -16.21
N ASN A 90 -20.08 16.24 -16.82
CA ASN A 90 -19.16 15.51 -17.69
C ASN A 90 -17.94 15.06 -16.91
N GLU A 91 -17.58 13.80 -17.03
CA GLU A 91 -16.38 13.25 -16.44
C GLU A 91 -15.15 13.76 -17.17
N GLN A 92 -14.30 14.53 -16.47
CA GLN A 92 -13.05 15.09 -16.98
C GLN A 92 -11.88 14.14 -16.77
N THR A 93 -11.79 13.58 -15.57
CA THR A 93 -10.75 12.61 -15.24
C THR A 93 -11.33 11.51 -14.36
N ASN A 94 -10.80 10.31 -14.56
CA ASN A 94 -11.07 9.16 -13.71
C ASN A 94 -9.75 8.41 -13.55
N ASN A 95 -9.19 8.50 -12.36
CA ASN A 95 -7.95 7.87 -12.00
C ASN A 95 -8.27 6.76 -10.99
N THR A 96 -7.88 5.55 -11.30
CA THR A 96 -7.91 4.45 -10.35
C THR A 96 -6.50 3.91 -10.20
N SER A 97 -6.05 3.74 -8.98
CA SER A 97 -4.75 3.14 -8.70
C SER A 97 -4.85 2.14 -7.56
N TRP A 98 -4.02 1.13 -7.63
CA TRP A 98 -3.82 0.22 -6.50
C TRP A 98 -2.37 -0.20 -6.42
N SER A 99 -1.92 -0.50 -5.21
CA SER A 99 -0.57 -0.99 -4.97
C SER A 99 -0.53 -2.03 -3.87
N LEU A 100 0.39 -2.97 -4.03
CA LEU A 100 0.71 -4.00 -3.07
C LEU A 100 2.19 -3.88 -2.71
N LYS A 101 2.50 -3.83 -1.41
CA LYS A 101 3.86 -3.63 -0.89
C LYS A 101 4.18 -4.66 0.19
N PRO A 102 4.59 -5.88 -0.18
CA PRO A 102 5.20 -6.81 0.76
C PRO A 102 6.56 -6.30 1.23
N ASN A 103 6.83 -6.51 2.50
CA ASN A 103 8.06 -6.12 3.16
C ASN A 103 8.48 -7.21 4.14
N VAL A 104 9.77 -7.51 4.18
CA VAL A 104 10.35 -8.46 5.12
C VAL A 104 11.54 -7.81 5.81
N THR A 105 11.49 -7.72 7.12
CA THR A 105 12.61 -7.26 7.93
C THR A 105 13.22 -8.43 8.68
N TYR A 106 14.52 -8.61 8.54
CA TYR A 106 15.28 -9.65 9.21
C TYR A 106 16.28 -9.05 10.18
N SER A 107 16.27 -9.52 11.42
CA SER A 107 17.19 -9.08 12.47
C SER A 107 18.42 -9.97 12.47
N PHE A 108 19.53 -9.54 11.83
CA PHE A 108 20.80 -10.28 11.86
C PHE A 108 21.39 -10.32 13.28
N THR A 109 21.33 -9.18 13.95
CA THR A 109 21.71 -9.00 15.35
C THR A 109 20.80 -7.95 15.98
N ARG A 110 20.94 -7.72 17.31
CA ARG A 110 20.23 -6.61 17.98
C ARG A 110 20.57 -5.21 17.41
N TRP A 111 21.66 -5.11 16.66
CA TRP A 111 22.20 -3.86 16.12
C TRP A 111 22.08 -3.74 14.60
N VAL A 112 21.87 -4.86 13.91
CA VAL A 112 21.86 -4.92 12.44
C VAL A 112 20.58 -5.57 11.96
N ASN A 113 19.82 -4.82 11.17
CA ASN A 113 18.59 -5.30 10.51
C ASN A 113 18.69 -5.11 9.01
N GLY A 114 18.29 -6.14 8.25
CA GLY A 114 18.08 -6.05 6.81
C GLY A 114 16.60 -5.90 6.52
N ASN A 115 16.27 -5.09 5.55
CA ASN A 115 14.91 -4.90 5.07
C ASN A 115 14.86 -5.14 3.56
N PHE A 116 13.98 -6.03 3.14
CA PHE A 116 13.67 -6.29 1.74
C PHE A 116 12.23 -5.88 1.46
N TYR A 117 12.00 -5.14 0.38
CA TYR A 117 10.67 -4.78 -0.05
C TYR A 117 10.49 -4.99 -1.55
N PHE A 118 9.26 -5.22 -1.91
CA PHE A 118 8.79 -5.22 -3.29
C PHE A 118 7.56 -4.32 -3.39
N VAL A 119 7.43 -3.59 -4.49
CA VAL A 119 6.25 -2.78 -4.81
C VAL A 119 5.71 -3.26 -6.15
N TYR A 120 4.43 -3.52 -6.18
CA TYR A 120 3.69 -3.68 -7.43
C TYR A 120 2.48 -2.77 -7.40
N GLY A 121 2.37 -1.90 -8.39
CA GLY A 121 1.29 -0.94 -8.50
C GLY A 121 0.77 -0.87 -9.93
N VAL A 122 -0.50 -0.53 -10.03
CA VAL A 122 -1.17 -0.27 -11.29
C VAL A 122 -1.97 1.02 -11.12
N SER A 123 -1.81 1.95 -12.05
CA SER A 123 -2.65 3.12 -12.16
C SER A 123 -3.28 3.18 -13.55
N GLU A 124 -4.55 3.49 -13.58
CA GLU A 124 -5.31 3.64 -14.81
C GLU A 124 -5.95 5.02 -14.84
N ASN A 125 -5.73 5.73 -15.91
CA ASN A 125 -6.33 7.03 -16.15
C ASN A 125 -7.07 6.97 -17.49
N LYS A 126 -8.28 7.49 -17.52
CA LYS A 126 -9.13 7.48 -18.73
C LYS A 126 -8.47 8.15 -19.95
N THR A 127 -7.61 9.13 -19.70
CA THR A 127 -6.98 9.94 -20.77
C THR A 127 -5.59 9.41 -21.16
N THR A 128 -4.78 8.99 -20.16
CA THR A 128 -3.39 8.58 -20.39
C THR A 128 -3.20 7.06 -20.45
N GLY A 129 -4.25 6.30 -20.14
CA GLY A 129 -4.22 4.84 -20.13
C GLY A 129 -3.65 4.23 -18.86
N LYS A 130 -3.19 3.00 -18.99
CA LYS A 130 -2.71 2.17 -17.89
C LYS A 130 -1.19 2.30 -17.72
N ASN A 131 -0.74 2.44 -16.49
CA ASN A 131 0.67 2.39 -16.10
C ASN A 131 0.88 1.33 -15.02
N GLU A 132 1.98 0.60 -15.12
CA GLU A 132 2.39 -0.40 -14.12
C GLU A 132 3.71 0.02 -13.49
N GLU A 133 3.76 -0.02 -12.17
CA GLU A 133 4.95 0.25 -11.38
C GLU A 133 5.44 -1.06 -10.74
N ARG A 134 6.74 -1.31 -10.86
CA ARG A 134 7.42 -2.41 -10.16
C ARG A 134 8.71 -1.86 -9.59
N ASP A 135 8.86 -2.01 -8.29
CA ASP A 135 10.06 -1.60 -7.59
C ASP A 135 10.46 -2.66 -6.56
N PHE A 136 11.73 -2.81 -6.31
CA PHE A 136 12.23 -3.66 -5.25
C PHE A 136 13.51 -3.04 -4.67
N GLY A 137 13.71 -3.27 -3.40
CA GLY A 137 14.90 -2.75 -2.73
C GLY A 137 15.31 -3.59 -1.54
N PHE A 138 16.58 -3.40 -1.20
CA PHE A 138 17.17 -3.97 0.00
C PHE A 138 17.93 -2.86 0.74
N SER A 139 17.78 -2.82 2.06
CA SER A 139 18.51 -1.90 2.91
C SER A 139 19.03 -2.61 4.15
N VAL A 140 20.18 -2.14 4.65
CA VAL A 140 20.76 -2.59 5.92
C VAL A 140 20.81 -1.40 6.87
N ASN A 141 20.22 -1.55 8.05
CA ASN A 141 20.24 -0.56 9.11
C ASN A 141 21.16 -1.03 10.23
N ILE A 142 22.15 -0.20 10.58
CA ILE A 142 23.11 -0.46 11.65
C ILE A 142 22.90 0.60 12.73
N LYS A 143 22.61 0.16 13.96
CA LYS A 143 22.55 1.04 15.13
C LYS A 143 23.92 1.08 15.80
N ILE A 144 24.57 2.22 15.79
CA ILE A 144 25.83 2.47 16.50
C ILE A 144 25.46 3.07 17.85
N GLN A 145 25.82 2.40 18.94
CA GLN A 145 25.77 3.01 20.27
C GLN A 145 27.06 3.79 20.49
N GLY A 146 26.91 5.10 20.74
CA GLY A 146 27.98 5.94 21.26
C GLY A 146 28.07 5.83 22.78
#